data_381d2f46a1c3e4234ddfbc9d7961aadf
#
_entry.id   381d2f46a1c3e4234ddfbc9d7961aadf
#
_cell.length_a   1.000
_cell.length_b   1.000
_cell.length_c   1.000
_cell.angle_alpha   90.00
_cell.angle_beta   90.00
_cell.angle_gamma   90.00
#
_symmetry.space_group_name_H-M   'P 1'
#
loop_
_entity.id
_entity.type
_entity.pdbx_description
1 polymer ?
#
loop_
_entity_poly.entity_id
_entity_poly.type
_entity_poly.pdbx_seq_one_letter_code
_entity_poly.pdbx_strand_id
1 'polypeptide(L)'
;MLVSLPLMIVIIVLASVGIVYAFRYNAILNNVTMASDFNQNFKDDVDLKMYYYVIDSQYSVGLPLEEVQSAKRIAQKLNDTTTKKDSLRAISSVLSLCHNLEEKMQQIAATKEYDSRVDQLEKNIYILTDLIQRFMYTYLYYEAAHLNSLQSDMVINMIVLMVIVVFFSLVLLYFLLTSSKRLSRKIVDPIDMICERLEAIGKGSLLVREPIQADVEEVQLLSDGIENMVERLIWQINKNTEQEKQRRRTELALLQAQINPHFLYNTLDTIVWLIESGEISGAVK
;
A
#
# COMPACT_ATOMS: atom_id res chain seq x y z
N MET A 1 -7.16 -7.13 -5.88
CA MET A 1 -5.82 -7.28 -6.46
C MET A 1 -5.23 -5.96 -6.98
N LEU A 2 -5.95 -5.10 -7.68
CA LEU A 2 -5.45 -3.80 -8.21
C LEU A 2 -5.03 -2.77 -7.12
N VAL A 3 -5.59 -2.82 -5.91
CA VAL A 3 -5.31 -1.87 -4.82
C VAL A 3 -4.15 -2.33 -3.92
N SER A 4 -3.91 -3.63 -3.82
CA SER A 4 -2.85 -4.18 -2.97
C SER A 4 -1.44 -3.96 -3.55
N LEU A 5 -1.31 -3.91 -4.85
CA LEU A 5 -0.03 -3.77 -5.54
C LEU A 5 0.64 -2.40 -5.31
N PRO A 6 -0.04 -1.25 -5.49
CA PRO A 6 0.56 0.06 -5.20
C PRO A 6 0.87 0.25 -3.71
N LEU A 7 0.05 -0.27 -2.80
CA LEU A 7 0.33 -0.21 -1.36
C LEU A 7 1.59 -1.00 -1.00
N MET A 8 1.77 -2.17 -1.58
CA MET A 8 2.95 -3.01 -1.38
C MET A 8 4.24 -2.33 -1.88
N ILE A 9 4.18 -1.65 -3.04
CA ILE A 9 5.31 -0.88 -3.57
C ILE A 9 5.70 0.26 -2.61
N VAL A 10 4.73 0.98 -2.09
CA VAL A 10 4.98 2.07 -1.12
C VAL A 10 5.65 1.54 0.15
N ILE A 11 5.19 0.42 0.70
CA ILE A 11 5.79 -0.20 1.88
C ILE A 11 7.24 -0.63 1.60
N ILE A 12 7.52 -1.21 0.44
CA ILE A 12 8.88 -1.63 0.03
C ILE A 12 9.80 -0.41 -0.09
N VAL A 13 9.34 0.68 -0.69
CA VAL A 13 10.11 1.94 -0.82
C VAL A 13 10.40 2.52 0.56
N LEU A 14 9.40 2.61 1.44
CA LEU A 14 9.57 3.07 2.82
C LEU A 14 10.61 2.23 3.59
N ALA A 15 10.49 0.92 3.51
CA ALA A 15 11.42 0.00 4.14
C ALA A 15 12.85 0.15 3.60
N SER A 16 13.03 0.26 2.28
CA SER A 16 14.34 0.42 1.65
C SER A 16 15.02 1.74 2.06
N VAL A 17 14.29 2.84 2.08
CA VAL A 17 14.79 4.14 2.55
C VAL A 17 15.19 4.06 4.02
N GLY A 18 14.34 3.49 4.88
CA GLY A 18 14.65 3.31 6.31
C GLY A 18 15.90 2.47 6.55
N ILE A 19 16.09 1.38 5.80
CA ILE A 19 17.27 0.53 5.87
C ILE A 19 18.54 1.31 5.49
N VAL A 20 18.52 2.08 4.41
CA VAL A 20 19.69 2.89 3.99
C VAL A 20 20.07 3.92 5.04
N TYR A 21 19.10 4.61 5.65
CA TYR A 21 19.37 5.54 6.74
C TYR A 21 19.92 4.83 7.98
N ALA A 22 19.38 3.68 8.35
CA ALA A 22 19.85 2.90 9.48
C ALA A 22 21.33 2.46 9.31
N PHE A 23 21.71 2.01 8.12
CA PHE A 23 23.11 1.65 7.82
C PHE A 23 24.05 2.87 7.93
N ARG A 24 23.67 4.02 7.38
CA ARG A 24 24.47 5.25 7.46
C ARG A 24 24.60 5.74 8.90
N TYR A 25 23.51 5.74 9.65
CA TYR A 25 23.50 6.14 11.05
C TYR A 25 24.42 5.25 11.90
N ASN A 26 24.32 3.92 11.75
CA ASN A 26 25.14 2.98 12.48
C ASN A 26 26.63 3.09 12.11
N ALA A 27 26.96 3.38 10.86
CA ALA A 27 28.34 3.59 10.44
C ALA A 27 28.96 4.81 11.13
N ILE A 28 28.26 5.94 11.17
CA ILE A 28 28.72 7.15 11.83
C ILE A 28 28.79 6.94 13.35
N LEU A 29 27.79 6.31 13.94
CA LEU A 29 27.76 6.03 15.38
C LEU A 29 28.94 5.15 15.80
N ASN A 30 29.29 4.13 15.02
CA ASN A 30 30.46 3.29 15.26
C ASN A 30 31.76 4.09 15.19
N ASN A 31 31.89 5.01 14.24
CA ASN A 31 33.02 5.91 14.15
C ASN A 31 33.14 6.83 15.38
N VAL A 32 32.02 7.39 15.83
CA VAL A 32 31.95 8.22 17.03
C VAL A 32 32.38 7.42 18.28
N THR A 33 31.88 6.19 18.45
CA THR A 33 32.23 5.33 19.56
C THR A 33 33.72 5.00 19.55
N MET A 34 34.27 4.56 18.41
CA MET A 34 35.70 4.25 18.29
C MET A 34 36.59 5.46 18.57
N ALA A 35 36.20 6.65 18.09
CA ALA A 35 36.95 7.88 18.31
C ALA A 35 36.86 8.34 19.78
N SER A 36 35.70 8.15 20.42
CA SER A 36 35.49 8.46 21.84
C SER A 36 36.34 7.56 22.74
N ASP A 37 36.32 6.25 22.52
CA ASP A 37 37.08 5.26 23.26
C ASP A 37 38.59 5.55 23.15
N PHE A 38 39.06 5.86 21.94
CA PHE A 38 40.42 6.30 21.70
C PHE A 38 40.77 7.55 22.52
N ASN A 39 39.93 8.57 22.45
CA ASN A 39 40.19 9.89 23.01
C ASN A 39 40.18 9.90 24.55
N GLN A 40 39.49 8.92 25.15
CA GLN A 40 39.36 8.84 26.61
C GLN A 40 40.70 8.47 27.32
N ASN A 41 41.48 7.56 26.73
CA ASN A 41 42.60 6.94 27.43
C ASN A 41 43.95 7.23 26.76
N PHE A 42 43.97 7.48 25.44
CA PHE A 42 45.22 7.52 24.67
C PHE A 42 46.25 8.48 25.23
N LYS A 43 45.88 9.73 25.53
CA LYS A 43 46.80 10.74 26.00
C LYS A 43 47.42 10.36 27.36
N ASP A 44 46.58 10.02 28.31
CA ASP A 44 47.01 9.73 29.68
C ASP A 44 47.87 8.47 29.74
N ASP A 45 47.53 7.44 28.97
CA ASP A 45 48.29 6.20 28.88
C ASP A 45 49.67 6.44 28.25
N VAL A 46 49.74 7.19 27.17
CA VAL A 46 51.01 7.48 26.48
C VAL A 46 51.88 8.41 27.31
N ASP A 47 51.32 9.49 27.85
CA ASP A 47 52.05 10.47 28.66
C ASP A 47 52.62 9.81 29.91
N LEU A 48 51.85 8.97 30.62
CA LEU A 48 52.27 8.26 31.81
C LEU A 48 53.40 7.27 31.51
N LYS A 49 53.25 6.46 30.45
CA LYS A 49 54.28 5.47 30.08
C LYS A 49 55.54 6.13 29.57
N MET A 50 55.45 7.22 28.82
CA MET A 50 56.62 8.01 28.40
C MET A 50 57.35 8.66 29.59
N TYR A 51 56.60 9.20 30.57
CA TYR A 51 57.15 9.72 31.78
C TYR A 51 57.97 8.63 32.52
N TYR A 52 57.40 7.45 32.77
CA TYR A 52 58.12 6.34 33.41
C TYR A 52 59.36 5.90 32.63
N TYR A 53 59.27 5.92 31.29
CA TYR A 53 60.43 5.60 30.46
C TYR A 53 61.54 6.62 30.58
N VAL A 54 61.24 7.91 30.57
CA VAL A 54 62.24 9.01 30.61
C VAL A 54 62.97 9.08 31.96
N ILE A 55 62.27 8.84 33.09
CA ILE A 55 62.84 8.87 34.44
C ILE A 55 63.48 7.54 34.84
N ASP A 56 63.62 6.58 33.94
CA ASP A 56 64.18 5.24 34.24
C ASP A 56 63.47 4.55 35.44
N SER A 57 62.17 4.71 35.58
CA SER A 57 61.32 4.16 36.63
C SER A 57 61.30 2.62 36.59
N GLN A 58 61.25 2.00 37.77
CA GLN A 58 61.05 0.55 37.92
C GLN A 58 59.69 0.11 37.34
N TYR A 59 58.74 1.01 37.07
CA TYR A 59 57.47 0.78 36.45
C TYR A 59 57.52 0.97 34.95
N SER A 60 58.66 1.28 34.35
CA SER A 60 58.81 1.43 32.90
C SER A 60 58.66 0.08 32.21
N VAL A 61 57.74 0.00 31.26
CA VAL A 61 57.51 -1.14 30.35
C VAL A 61 58.15 -0.93 28.96
N GLY A 62 59.01 0.08 28.84
CA GLY A 62 59.62 0.51 27.59
C GLY A 62 58.80 1.63 26.91
N LEU A 63 59.11 1.91 25.64
CA LEU A 63 58.36 2.90 24.84
C LEU A 63 56.93 2.42 24.55
N PRO A 64 55.92 3.29 24.69
CA PRO A 64 54.51 2.95 24.40
C PRO A 64 54.20 2.91 22.89
N LEU A 65 54.98 2.10 22.15
CA LEU A 65 54.84 1.98 20.70
C LEU A 65 53.57 1.23 20.31
N GLU A 66 53.09 0.27 21.13
CA GLU A 66 51.87 -0.48 20.86
C GLU A 66 50.63 0.43 20.92
N GLU A 67 50.60 1.38 21.88
CA GLU A 67 49.54 2.37 22.01
C GLU A 67 49.49 3.29 20.80
N VAL A 68 50.64 3.78 20.33
CA VAL A 68 50.75 4.63 19.16
C VAL A 68 50.38 3.87 17.87
N GLN A 69 50.82 2.61 17.73
CA GLN A 69 50.41 1.77 16.58
C GLN A 69 48.94 1.45 16.61
N SER A 70 48.36 1.21 17.79
CA SER A 70 46.89 1.02 17.92
C SER A 70 46.15 2.30 17.54
N ALA A 71 46.63 3.47 17.98
CA ALA A 71 46.13 4.77 17.62
C ALA A 71 46.15 4.99 16.10
N LYS A 72 47.26 4.67 15.43
CA LYS A 72 47.40 4.75 13.96
C LYS A 72 46.40 3.85 13.26
N ARG A 73 46.22 2.60 13.71
CA ARG A 73 45.23 1.68 13.15
C ARG A 73 43.79 2.21 13.30
N ILE A 74 43.42 2.76 14.46
CA ILE A 74 42.11 3.37 14.69
C ILE A 74 41.95 4.58 13.81
N ALA A 75 42.92 5.51 13.76
CA ALA A 75 42.87 6.70 12.93
C ALA A 75 42.76 6.34 11.44
N GLN A 76 43.49 5.32 10.97
CA GLN A 76 43.38 4.83 9.58
C GLN A 76 41.96 4.28 9.28
N LYS A 77 41.42 3.44 10.16
CA LYS A 77 40.08 2.88 10.02
C LYS A 77 39.02 3.98 9.99
N LEU A 78 39.13 4.98 10.87
CA LEU A 78 38.24 6.15 10.87
C LEU A 78 38.39 6.94 9.59
N ASN A 79 39.59 7.15 9.08
CA ASN A 79 39.85 7.85 7.83
C ASN A 79 39.20 7.12 6.63
N ASP A 80 39.26 5.79 6.58
CA ASP A 80 38.73 4.98 5.50
C ASP A 80 37.17 4.92 5.52
N THR A 81 36.55 5.03 6.70
CA THR A 81 35.09 4.94 6.87
C THR A 81 34.41 6.30 6.90
N THR A 82 35.14 7.38 7.06
CA THR A 82 34.60 8.75 7.11
C THR A 82 34.30 9.31 5.73
N THR A 83 33.13 9.91 5.56
CA THR A 83 32.69 10.47 4.27
C THR A 83 32.70 11.99 4.21
N LYS A 84 32.62 12.65 5.37
CA LYS A 84 32.57 14.13 5.44
C LYS A 84 33.96 14.73 5.39
N LYS A 85 34.11 15.78 4.56
CA LYS A 85 35.41 16.41 4.27
C LYS A 85 36.08 17.03 5.48
N ASP A 86 35.31 17.62 6.38
CA ASP A 86 35.86 18.28 7.58
C ASP A 86 36.32 17.24 8.63
N SER A 87 35.54 16.17 8.80
CA SER A 87 35.93 15.01 9.61
C SER A 87 37.17 14.33 9.03
N LEU A 88 37.26 14.15 7.71
CA LEU A 88 38.45 13.58 7.05
C LEU A 88 39.69 14.41 7.31
N ARG A 89 39.62 15.73 7.27
CA ARG A 89 40.77 16.61 7.59
C ARG A 89 41.24 16.43 9.03
N ALA A 90 40.31 16.39 9.98
CA ALA A 90 40.64 16.21 11.40
C ALA A 90 41.33 14.87 11.64
N ILE A 91 40.77 13.78 11.14
CA ILE A 91 41.33 12.43 11.35
C ILE A 91 42.66 12.22 10.61
N SER A 92 42.82 12.79 9.40
CA SER A 92 44.10 12.77 8.69
C SER A 92 45.19 13.53 9.47
N SER A 93 44.83 14.62 10.18
CA SER A 93 45.75 15.31 11.08
C SER A 93 46.15 14.44 12.27
N VAL A 94 45.20 13.71 12.88
CA VAL A 94 45.48 12.73 13.94
C VAL A 94 46.48 11.67 13.46
N LEU A 95 46.25 11.11 12.27
CA LEU A 95 47.12 10.08 11.69
C LEU A 95 48.54 10.59 11.47
N SER A 96 48.68 11.81 10.91
CA SER A 96 49.97 12.46 10.72
C SER A 96 50.70 12.75 12.03
N LEU A 97 49.94 13.22 13.04
CA LEU A 97 50.50 13.51 14.37
C LEU A 97 50.94 12.22 15.10
N CYS A 98 50.21 11.11 14.98
CA CYS A 98 50.61 9.81 15.50
C CYS A 98 51.93 9.31 14.86
N HIS A 99 52.11 9.57 13.56
CA HIS A 99 53.38 9.24 12.90
C HIS A 99 54.55 10.08 13.47
N ASN A 100 54.35 11.39 13.62
CA ASN A 100 55.36 12.29 14.20
C ASN A 100 55.66 11.94 15.68
N LEU A 101 54.61 11.56 16.45
CA LEU A 101 54.79 11.10 17.84
C LEU A 101 55.70 9.88 17.92
N GLU A 102 55.51 8.88 17.04
CA GLU A 102 56.36 7.69 16.97
C GLU A 102 57.84 8.06 16.70
N GLU A 103 58.08 8.96 15.73
CA GLU A 103 59.43 9.45 15.44
C GLU A 103 60.06 10.15 16.63
N LYS A 104 59.31 11.03 17.32
CA LYS A 104 59.82 11.74 18.51
C LYS A 104 60.13 10.81 19.68
N MET A 105 59.32 9.77 19.89
CA MET A 105 59.57 8.73 20.89
C MET A 105 60.87 7.98 20.60
N GLN A 106 61.12 7.64 19.34
CA GLN A 106 62.38 7.00 18.93
C GLN A 106 63.59 7.93 19.09
N GLN A 107 63.43 9.24 18.85
CA GLN A 107 64.48 10.23 19.13
C GLN A 107 64.85 10.31 20.63
N ILE A 108 63.83 10.29 21.51
CA ILE A 108 64.07 10.25 22.96
C ILE A 108 64.86 8.99 23.37
N ALA A 109 64.51 7.83 22.78
CA ALA A 109 65.18 6.55 23.05
C ALA A 109 66.64 6.56 22.61
N ALA A 110 67.02 7.30 21.59
CA ALA A 110 68.38 7.48 21.13
C ALA A 110 69.21 8.49 21.97
N THR A 111 68.52 9.34 22.75
CA THR A 111 69.15 10.38 23.59
C THR A 111 69.66 9.80 24.90
N LYS A 112 70.94 10.00 25.23
CA LYS A 112 71.60 9.46 26.46
C LYS A 112 71.46 10.42 27.63
N GLU A 113 71.44 11.72 27.39
CA GLU A 113 71.42 12.74 28.41
C GLU A 113 70.04 12.88 29.04
N TYR A 114 69.98 12.77 30.36
CA TYR A 114 68.74 12.80 31.13
C TYR A 114 67.94 14.11 30.91
N ASP A 115 68.62 15.27 31.11
CA ASP A 115 67.98 16.59 31.00
C ASP A 115 67.38 16.82 29.56
N SER A 116 68.13 16.36 28.56
CA SER A 116 67.66 16.43 27.18
C SER A 116 66.43 15.51 26.90
N ARG A 117 66.35 14.32 27.55
CA ARG A 117 65.18 13.45 27.48
C ARG A 117 63.96 14.10 28.12
N VAL A 118 64.13 14.74 29.29
CA VAL A 118 63.02 15.45 29.97
C VAL A 118 62.58 16.65 29.17
N ASP A 119 63.46 17.45 28.63
CA ASP A 119 63.09 18.61 27.75
C ASP A 119 62.33 18.15 26.48
N GLN A 120 62.75 17.07 25.85
CA GLN A 120 62.07 16.48 24.71
C GLN A 120 60.68 15.89 25.05
N LEU A 121 60.53 15.30 26.27
CA LEU A 121 59.24 14.83 26.75
C LEU A 121 58.23 15.98 26.86
N GLU A 122 58.64 17.07 27.53
CA GLU A 122 57.75 18.22 27.74
C GLU A 122 57.44 19.00 26.47
N LYS A 123 58.45 19.27 25.63
CA LYS A 123 58.30 20.11 24.44
C LYS A 123 57.80 19.37 23.21
N ASN A 124 57.95 18.05 23.12
CA ASN A 124 57.54 17.28 21.98
C ASN A 124 56.37 16.32 22.29
N ILE A 125 56.55 15.42 23.27
CA ILE A 125 55.57 14.33 23.48
C ILE A 125 54.26 14.87 24.03
N TYR A 126 54.27 15.64 25.10
CA TYR A 126 53.05 16.20 25.71
C TYR A 126 52.31 17.16 24.77
N ILE A 127 53.03 17.90 23.93
CA ILE A 127 52.44 18.76 22.95
C ILE A 127 51.77 17.93 21.84
N LEU A 128 52.42 16.87 21.37
CA LEU A 128 51.87 16.02 20.31
C LEU A 128 50.66 15.22 20.80
N THR A 129 50.68 14.66 22.00
CA THR A 129 49.55 13.95 22.59
C THR A 129 48.36 14.87 22.83
N ASP A 130 48.59 16.11 23.27
CA ASP A 130 47.55 17.14 23.41
C ASP A 130 46.94 17.53 22.05
N LEU A 131 47.78 17.72 21.01
CA LEU A 131 47.29 18.01 19.66
C LEU A 131 46.48 16.84 19.08
N ILE A 132 46.92 15.61 19.27
CA ILE A 132 46.18 14.40 18.85
C ILE A 132 44.81 14.38 19.52
N GLN A 133 44.76 14.61 20.84
CA GLN A 133 43.52 14.65 21.59
C GLN A 133 42.59 15.76 21.09
N ARG A 134 43.09 16.96 20.83
CA ARG A 134 42.32 18.11 20.31
C ARG A 134 41.75 17.84 18.89
N PHE A 135 42.58 17.30 18.01
CA PHE A 135 42.11 16.94 16.68
C PHE A 135 41.09 15.81 16.68
N MET A 136 41.21 14.85 17.62
CA MET A 136 40.21 13.81 17.82
C MET A 136 38.91 14.39 18.38
N TYR A 137 38.95 15.35 19.31
CA TYR A 137 37.75 16.09 19.73
C TYR A 137 37.09 16.86 18.56
N THR A 138 37.93 17.46 17.70
CA THR A 138 37.43 18.13 16.51
C THR A 138 36.76 17.15 15.55
N TYR A 139 37.32 15.97 15.35
CA TYR A 139 36.73 14.89 14.60
C TYR A 139 35.36 14.46 15.18
N LEU A 140 35.33 14.21 16.49
CA LEU A 140 34.09 13.85 17.21
C LEU A 140 33.01 14.92 17.06
N TYR A 141 33.38 16.19 17.14
CA TYR A 141 32.46 17.30 16.95
C TYR A 141 31.82 17.26 15.53
N TYR A 142 32.64 17.10 14.51
CA TYR A 142 32.14 17.04 13.13
C TYR A 142 31.29 15.79 12.85
N GLU A 143 31.66 14.63 13.38
CA GLU A 143 30.88 13.41 13.26
C GLU A 143 29.54 13.50 14.02
N ALA A 144 29.52 14.08 15.21
CA ALA A 144 28.32 14.33 15.99
C ALA A 144 27.38 15.32 15.25
N ALA A 145 27.93 16.38 14.67
CA ALA A 145 27.18 17.33 13.84
C ALA A 145 26.63 16.65 12.58
N HIS A 146 27.40 15.75 11.96
CA HIS A 146 26.96 14.94 10.83
C HIS A 146 25.82 13.99 11.22
N LEU A 147 25.90 13.34 12.37
CA LEU A 147 24.85 12.48 12.92
C LEU A 147 23.53 13.25 13.11
N ASN A 148 23.63 14.46 13.69
CA ASN A 148 22.49 15.34 13.90
C ASN A 148 21.87 15.81 12.58
N SER A 149 22.70 16.18 11.57
CA SER A 149 22.19 16.54 10.24
C SER A 149 21.50 15.36 9.55
N LEU A 150 22.07 14.16 9.65
CA LEU A 150 21.48 12.95 9.08
C LEU A 150 20.12 12.63 9.72
N GLN A 151 20.00 12.80 11.03
CA GLN A 151 18.73 12.64 11.74
C GLN A 151 17.68 13.65 11.28
N SER A 152 18.06 14.92 11.11
CA SER A 152 17.16 15.97 10.60
C SER A 152 16.70 15.66 9.17
N ASP A 153 17.61 15.30 8.27
CA ASP A 153 17.29 14.92 6.88
C ASP A 153 16.37 13.71 6.83
N MET A 154 16.59 12.72 7.70
CA MET A 154 15.74 11.54 7.82
C MET A 154 14.32 11.93 8.21
N VAL A 155 14.14 12.79 9.23
CA VAL A 155 12.81 13.24 9.68
C VAL A 155 12.08 13.99 8.56
N ILE A 156 12.77 14.93 7.89
CA ILE A 156 12.18 15.69 6.79
C ILE A 156 11.75 14.75 5.64
N ASN A 157 12.62 13.86 5.23
CA ASN A 157 12.32 12.91 4.15
C ASN A 157 11.18 11.95 4.52
N MET A 158 11.09 11.51 5.77
CA MET A 158 9.96 10.70 6.27
C MET A 158 8.64 11.47 6.22
N ILE A 159 8.64 12.75 6.62
CA ILE A 159 7.45 13.61 6.54
C ILE A 159 7.00 13.80 5.10
N VAL A 160 7.92 14.13 4.19
CA VAL A 160 7.63 14.30 2.76
C VAL A 160 7.02 13.01 2.18
N LEU A 161 7.62 11.88 2.49
CA LEU A 161 7.16 10.57 2.01
C LEU A 161 5.79 10.22 2.57
N MET A 162 5.53 10.53 3.84
CA MET A 162 4.20 10.38 4.47
C MET A 162 3.13 11.22 3.77
N VAL A 163 3.44 12.48 3.44
CA VAL A 163 2.53 13.38 2.70
C VAL A 163 2.21 12.81 1.32
N ILE A 164 3.21 12.29 0.61
CA ILE A 164 3.02 11.65 -0.70
C ILE A 164 2.09 10.44 -0.58
N VAL A 165 2.30 9.58 0.41
CA VAL A 165 1.46 8.38 0.64
C VAL A 165 0.02 8.77 0.93
N VAL A 166 -0.21 9.77 1.80
CA VAL A 166 -1.55 10.26 2.11
C VAL A 166 -2.23 10.82 0.85
N PHE A 167 -1.51 11.62 0.06
CA PHE A 167 -2.03 12.16 -1.19
C PHE A 167 -2.47 11.05 -2.16
N PHE A 168 -1.61 10.06 -2.40
CA PHE A 168 -1.96 8.94 -3.28
C PHE A 168 -3.12 8.09 -2.74
N SER A 169 -3.21 7.90 -1.42
CA SER A 169 -4.32 7.16 -0.82
C SER A 169 -5.67 7.89 -1.02
N LEU A 170 -5.69 9.22 -0.91
CA LEU A 170 -6.88 10.03 -1.18
C LEU A 170 -7.30 9.98 -2.65
N VAL A 171 -6.34 10.06 -3.57
CA VAL A 171 -6.60 9.92 -5.01
C VAL A 171 -7.18 8.54 -5.34
N LEU A 172 -6.60 7.49 -4.76
CA LEU A 172 -7.09 6.12 -4.93
C LEU A 172 -8.53 5.96 -4.39
N LEU A 173 -8.79 6.49 -3.19
CA LEU A 173 -10.12 6.48 -2.57
C LEU A 173 -11.14 7.20 -3.46
N TYR A 174 -10.80 8.38 -3.98
CA TYR A 174 -11.66 9.11 -4.91
C TYR A 174 -11.95 8.28 -6.17
N PHE A 175 -10.94 7.64 -6.75
CA PHE A 175 -11.10 6.78 -7.93
C PHE A 175 -12.00 5.58 -7.64
N LEU A 176 -11.84 4.92 -6.48
CA LEU A 176 -12.67 3.79 -6.07
C LEU A 176 -14.14 4.19 -5.89
N LEU A 177 -14.40 5.33 -5.23
CA LEU A 177 -15.75 5.82 -5.03
C LEU A 177 -16.45 6.18 -6.34
N THR A 178 -15.73 6.81 -7.27
CA THR A 178 -16.28 7.15 -8.60
C THR A 178 -16.51 5.93 -9.47
N SER A 179 -15.59 4.95 -9.43
CA SER A 179 -15.74 3.69 -10.17
C SER A 179 -16.88 2.83 -9.62
N SER A 180 -17.05 2.77 -8.30
CA SER A 180 -18.16 2.07 -7.65
C SER A 180 -19.52 2.66 -8.07
N LYS A 181 -19.66 3.98 -8.06
CA LYS A 181 -20.89 4.66 -8.53
C LYS A 181 -21.18 4.40 -10.01
N ARG A 182 -20.14 4.36 -10.87
CA ARG A 182 -20.30 4.05 -12.28
C ARG A 182 -20.76 2.60 -12.49
N LEU A 183 -20.17 1.66 -11.75
CA LEU A 183 -20.54 0.25 -11.82
C LEU A 183 -21.98 0.03 -11.33
N SER A 184 -22.39 0.68 -10.24
CA SER A 184 -23.77 0.62 -9.73
C SER A 184 -24.76 1.06 -10.80
N ARG A 185 -24.57 2.24 -11.39
CA ARG A 185 -25.48 2.79 -12.39
C ARG A 185 -25.53 2.00 -13.70
N LYS A 186 -24.42 1.38 -14.12
CA LYS A 186 -24.34 0.70 -15.41
C LYS A 186 -24.76 -0.76 -15.37
N ILE A 187 -24.66 -1.40 -14.21
CA ILE A 187 -24.92 -2.83 -14.06
C ILE A 187 -25.99 -3.09 -13.01
N VAL A 188 -25.83 -2.59 -11.79
CA VAL A 188 -26.70 -2.95 -10.66
C VAL A 188 -28.10 -2.37 -10.87
N ASP A 189 -28.22 -1.05 -11.13
CA ASP A 189 -29.50 -0.40 -11.27
C ASP A 189 -30.36 -1.01 -12.41
N PRO A 190 -29.82 -1.27 -13.63
CA PRO A 190 -30.60 -1.96 -14.68
C PRO A 190 -30.98 -3.40 -14.33
N ILE A 191 -30.11 -4.15 -13.64
CA ILE A 191 -30.44 -5.51 -13.18
C ILE A 191 -31.58 -5.48 -12.15
N ASP A 192 -31.58 -4.55 -11.21
CA ASP A 192 -32.65 -4.38 -10.23
C ASP A 192 -33.99 -4.06 -10.95
N MET A 193 -33.97 -3.17 -11.95
CA MET A 193 -35.15 -2.87 -12.77
C MET A 193 -35.66 -4.11 -13.50
N ILE A 194 -34.77 -4.95 -14.03
CA ILE A 194 -35.10 -6.22 -14.68
C ILE A 194 -35.73 -7.18 -13.68
N CYS A 195 -35.18 -7.29 -12.47
CA CYS A 195 -35.72 -8.14 -11.40
C CYS A 195 -37.14 -7.71 -10.97
N GLU A 196 -37.35 -6.40 -10.77
CA GLU A 196 -38.68 -5.85 -10.46
C GLU A 196 -39.69 -6.14 -11.56
N ARG A 197 -39.26 -6.04 -12.83
CA ARG A 197 -40.11 -6.35 -13.97
C ARG A 197 -40.49 -7.83 -14.03
N LEU A 198 -39.54 -8.73 -13.81
CA LEU A 198 -39.79 -10.17 -13.71
C LEU A 198 -40.77 -10.52 -12.57
N GLU A 199 -40.64 -9.88 -11.43
CA GLU A 199 -41.55 -10.06 -10.31
C GLU A 199 -42.97 -9.58 -10.66
N ALA A 200 -43.09 -8.45 -11.34
CA ALA A 200 -44.40 -7.94 -11.81
C ALA A 200 -45.06 -8.89 -12.84
N ILE A 201 -44.27 -9.44 -13.77
CA ILE A 201 -44.73 -10.45 -14.73
C ILE A 201 -45.22 -11.72 -13.99
N GLY A 202 -44.45 -12.18 -13.00
CA GLY A 202 -44.84 -13.35 -12.16
C GLY A 202 -46.14 -13.14 -11.39
N LYS A 203 -46.47 -11.89 -11.04
CA LYS A 203 -47.78 -11.50 -10.44
C LYS A 203 -48.91 -11.29 -11.47
N GLY A 204 -48.65 -11.52 -12.75
CA GLY A 204 -49.64 -11.40 -13.83
C GLY A 204 -49.74 -10.01 -14.47
N SER A 205 -48.86 -9.08 -14.13
CA SER A 205 -48.84 -7.77 -14.77
C SER A 205 -48.00 -7.82 -16.05
N LEU A 206 -48.71 -7.98 -17.18
CA LEU A 206 -48.09 -8.00 -18.51
C LEU A 206 -48.15 -6.63 -19.22
N LEU A 207 -48.16 -5.53 -18.43
CA LEU A 207 -48.17 -4.19 -18.99
C LEU A 207 -46.84 -3.93 -19.74
N VAL A 208 -46.96 -3.53 -21.00
CA VAL A 208 -45.81 -3.09 -21.81
C VAL A 208 -45.32 -1.78 -21.22
N ARG A 209 -44.13 -1.83 -20.57
CA ARG A 209 -43.40 -0.66 -20.08
C ARG A 209 -42.32 -0.32 -21.10
N GLU A 210 -41.75 0.91 -20.96
CA GLU A 210 -40.59 1.30 -21.77
C GLU A 210 -39.43 0.31 -21.63
N PRO A 211 -38.70 0.02 -22.72
CA PRO A 211 -37.55 -0.89 -22.68
C PRO A 211 -36.50 -0.38 -21.71
N ILE A 212 -35.92 -1.27 -20.91
CA ILE A 212 -34.84 -0.96 -20.01
C ILE A 212 -33.56 -0.79 -20.84
N GLN A 213 -33.05 0.44 -20.92
CA GLN A 213 -31.81 0.73 -21.62
C GLN A 213 -30.61 0.48 -20.67
N ALA A 214 -29.68 -0.35 -21.11
CA ALA A 214 -28.44 -0.62 -20.39
C ALA A 214 -27.23 -0.30 -21.26
N ASP A 215 -26.20 0.31 -20.66
CA ASP A 215 -24.92 0.63 -21.33
C ASP A 215 -24.04 -0.62 -21.57
N VAL A 216 -24.35 -1.71 -20.85
CA VAL A 216 -23.59 -2.97 -20.90
C VAL A 216 -24.33 -3.94 -21.81
N GLU A 217 -23.66 -4.46 -22.82
CA GLU A 217 -24.24 -5.30 -23.87
C GLU A 217 -24.96 -6.55 -23.32
N GLU A 218 -24.34 -7.20 -22.31
CA GLU A 218 -24.94 -8.39 -21.70
C GLU A 218 -26.23 -8.10 -20.93
N VAL A 219 -26.29 -6.92 -20.29
CA VAL A 219 -27.50 -6.48 -19.57
C VAL A 219 -28.58 -6.06 -20.55
N GLN A 220 -28.23 -5.40 -21.67
CA GLN A 220 -29.16 -5.06 -22.74
C GLN A 220 -29.74 -6.33 -23.39
N LEU A 221 -28.90 -7.32 -23.70
CA LEU A 221 -29.32 -8.60 -24.24
C LEU A 221 -30.29 -9.33 -23.30
N LEU A 222 -30.07 -9.26 -21.98
CA LEU A 222 -31.00 -9.81 -20.99
C LEU A 222 -32.35 -9.09 -21.01
N SER A 223 -32.33 -7.74 -21.07
CA SER A 223 -33.55 -6.92 -21.16
C SER A 223 -34.36 -7.28 -22.39
N ASP A 224 -33.71 -7.32 -23.56
CA ASP A 224 -34.37 -7.65 -24.86
C ASP A 224 -34.93 -9.08 -24.83
N GLY A 225 -34.22 -10.01 -24.19
CA GLY A 225 -34.70 -11.39 -24.01
C GLY A 225 -35.99 -11.48 -23.19
N ILE A 226 -36.08 -10.68 -22.13
CA ILE A 226 -37.29 -10.61 -21.29
C ILE A 226 -38.47 -9.96 -22.07
N GLU A 227 -38.20 -8.91 -22.81
CA GLU A 227 -39.25 -8.28 -23.64
C GLU A 227 -39.82 -9.23 -24.68
N ASN A 228 -38.97 -9.94 -25.41
CA ASN A 228 -39.38 -10.98 -26.33
C ASN A 228 -40.21 -12.10 -25.67
N MET A 229 -39.83 -12.47 -24.42
CA MET A 229 -40.60 -13.45 -23.64
C MET A 229 -41.98 -12.91 -23.27
N VAL A 230 -42.09 -11.66 -22.84
CA VAL A 230 -43.37 -11.01 -22.49
C VAL A 230 -44.29 -10.94 -23.74
N GLU A 231 -43.78 -10.50 -24.88
CA GLU A 231 -44.56 -10.46 -26.14
C GLU A 231 -45.10 -11.84 -26.52
N ARG A 232 -44.26 -12.88 -26.40
CA ARG A 232 -44.69 -14.26 -26.65
C ARG A 232 -45.78 -14.73 -25.68
N LEU A 233 -45.64 -14.37 -24.40
CA LEU A 233 -46.65 -14.68 -23.39
C LEU A 233 -48.00 -14.00 -23.69
N ILE A 234 -47.99 -12.71 -24.03
CA ILE A 234 -49.19 -11.97 -24.42
C ILE A 234 -49.85 -12.59 -25.64
N TRP A 235 -49.07 -12.91 -26.68
CA TRP A 235 -49.57 -13.60 -27.88
C TRP A 235 -50.21 -14.95 -27.53
N GLN A 236 -49.57 -15.74 -26.68
CA GLN A 236 -50.07 -17.06 -26.26
C GLN A 236 -51.38 -16.97 -25.47
N ILE A 237 -51.49 -15.99 -24.57
CA ILE A 237 -52.71 -15.71 -23.79
C ILE A 237 -53.84 -15.30 -24.69
N ASN A 238 -53.59 -14.37 -25.62
CA ASN A 238 -54.59 -13.93 -26.60
C ASN A 238 -55.06 -15.08 -27.48
N LYS A 239 -54.15 -15.92 -27.98
CA LYS A 239 -54.47 -17.11 -28.79
C LYS A 239 -55.33 -18.11 -28.00
N ASN A 240 -54.93 -18.39 -26.74
CA ASN A 240 -55.72 -19.31 -25.89
C ASN A 240 -57.12 -18.75 -25.62
N THR A 241 -57.24 -17.46 -25.36
CA THR A 241 -58.50 -16.79 -25.10
C THR A 241 -59.42 -16.89 -26.33
N GLU A 242 -58.89 -16.70 -27.53
CA GLU A 242 -59.67 -16.80 -28.78
C GLU A 242 -60.05 -18.27 -29.04
N GLN A 243 -59.17 -19.23 -28.82
CA GLN A 243 -59.47 -20.64 -28.92
C GLN A 243 -60.59 -21.06 -27.95
N GLU A 244 -60.55 -20.54 -26.71
CA GLU A 244 -61.61 -20.85 -25.75
C GLU A 244 -62.94 -20.24 -26.11
N LYS A 245 -62.96 -19.00 -26.64
CA LYS A 245 -64.20 -18.39 -27.21
C LYS A 245 -64.76 -19.24 -28.36
N GLN A 246 -63.86 -19.70 -29.25
CA GLN A 246 -64.26 -20.52 -30.39
C GLN A 246 -64.85 -21.86 -29.92
N ARG A 247 -64.21 -22.49 -28.95
CA ARG A 247 -64.68 -23.74 -28.33
C ARG A 247 -66.07 -23.56 -27.71
N ARG A 248 -66.23 -22.49 -26.90
CA ARG A 248 -67.59 -22.18 -26.33
C ARG A 248 -68.63 -21.92 -27.37
N ARG A 249 -68.33 -21.22 -28.49
CA ARG A 249 -69.27 -21.01 -29.62
C ARG A 249 -69.65 -22.32 -30.26
N THR A 250 -68.69 -23.20 -30.49
CA THR A 250 -68.93 -24.54 -31.07
C THR A 250 -69.79 -25.41 -30.16
N GLU A 251 -69.51 -25.36 -28.86
CA GLU A 251 -70.23 -26.09 -27.83
C GLU A 251 -71.70 -25.62 -27.73
N LEU A 252 -71.93 -24.29 -27.75
CA LEU A 252 -73.27 -23.72 -27.82
C LEU A 252 -74.00 -24.11 -29.11
N ALA A 253 -73.33 -24.09 -30.28
CA ALA A 253 -73.92 -24.51 -31.56
C ALA A 253 -74.27 -25.98 -31.52
N LEU A 254 -73.44 -26.86 -30.92
CA LEU A 254 -73.82 -28.29 -30.78
C LEU A 254 -75.01 -28.45 -29.86
N LEU A 255 -75.08 -27.73 -28.73
CA LEU A 255 -76.24 -27.78 -27.85
C LEU A 255 -77.53 -27.31 -28.54
N GLN A 256 -77.45 -26.22 -29.35
CA GLN A 256 -78.55 -25.76 -30.16
C GLN A 256 -78.98 -26.77 -31.25
N ALA A 257 -78.03 -27.47 -31.87
CA ALA A 257 -78.30 -28.50 -32.85
C ALA A 257 -78.94 -29.74 -32.24
N GLN A 258 -78.75 -30.03 -30.98
CA GLN A 258 -79.41 -31.12 -30.25
C GLN A 258 -80.91 -30.87 -30.00
N ILE A 259 -81.30 -29.57 -30.02
CA ILE A 259 -82.68 -29.23 -30.00
C ILE A 259 -83.14 -29.42 -31.45
N ASN A 260 -83.82 -30.56 -31.76
CA ASN A 260 -84.29 -30.87 -33.09
C ASN A 260 -85.23 -29.73 -33.60
N PRO A 261 -84.80 -28.84 -34.51
CA PRO A 261 -85.63 -27.69 -34.95
C PRO A 261 -86.91 -28.16 -35.61
N HIS A 262 -86.81 -29.30 -36.25
CA HIS A 262 -87.96 -29.86 -36.95
C HIS A 262 -89.02 -30.35 -35.95
N PHE A 263 -88.62 -30.89 -34.81
CA PHE A 263 -89.52 -31.24 -33.72
C PHE A 263 -90.22 -29.99 -33.17
N LEU A 264 -89.49 -28.90 -32.92
CA LEU A 264 -90.07 -27.65 -32.43
C LEU A 264 -91.07 -27.04 -33.45
N TYR A 265 -90.64 -26.96 -34.72
CA TYR A 265 -91.55 -26.49 -35.76
C TYR A 265 -92.82 -27.35 -35.90
N ASN A 266 -92.68 -28.68 -35.88
CA ASN A 266 -93.81 -29.60 -35.98
C ASN A 266 -94.69 -29.46 -34.70
N THR A 267 -94.12 -29.27 -33.55
CA THR A 267 -94.89 -29.09 -32.32
C THR A 267 -95.63 -27.74 -32.31
N LEU A 268 -94.97 -26.68 -32.74
CA LEU A 268 -95.59 -25.34 -32.88
C LEU A 268 -96.68 -25.33 -33.93
N ASP A 269 -96.42 -25.91 -35.09
CA ASP A 269 -97.41 -26.05 -36.14
C ASP A 269 -98.64 -26.87 -35.67
N THR A 270 -98.41 -27.94 -34.92
CA THR A 270 -99.44 -28.75 -34.29
C THR A 270 -100.25 -27.93 -33.28
N ILE A 271 -99.57 -27.10 -32.45
CA ILE A 271 -100.24 -26.21 -31.51
C ILE A 271 -101.07 -25.14 -32.23
N VAL A 272 -100.50 -24.51 -33.26
CA VAL A 272 -101.21 -23.54 -34.11
C VAL A 272 -102.43 -24.16 -34.74
N TRP A 273 -102.27 -25.35 -35.32
CA TRP A 273 -103.39 -26.08 -35.95
C TRP A 273 -104.48 -26.43 -34.92
N LEU A 274 -104.15 -26.87 -33.71
CA LEU A 274 -105.08 -27.16 -32.60
C LEU A 274 -105.85 -25.89 -32.18
N ILE A 275 -105.18 -24.74 -32.14
CA ILE A 275 -105.79 -23.46 -31.81
C ILE A 275 -106.77 -23.02 -32.95
N GLU A 276 -106.39 -23.14 -34.22
CA GLU A 276 -107.19 -22.77 -35.36
C GLU A 276 -108.41 -23.72 -35.56
N SER A 277 -108.29 -25.01 -35.23
CA SER A 277 -109.38 -26.00 -35.28
C SER A 277 -110.34 -25.88 -34.10
N GLY A 278 -110.11 -25.05 -33.12
CA GLY A 278 -111.03 -24.83 -32.00
C GLY A 278 -110.84 -25.86 -30.82
N GLU A 279 -109.88 -26.78 -30.94
CA GLU A 279 -109.61 -27.80 -29.88
C GLU A 279 -108.57 -27.28 -28.85
N ILE A 280 -108.87 -26.21 -28.17
CA ILE A 280 -108.01 -25.53 -27.24
C ILE A 280 -107.51 -26.42 -26.07
N SER A 281 -108.29 -27.47 -25.70
CA SER A 281 -107.87 -28.41 -24.62
C SER A 281 -106.70 -29.35 -24.98
N GLY A 282 -106.44 -29.53 -26.31
CA GLY A 282 -105.26 -30.27 -26.80
C GLY A 282 -103.96 -29.50 -26.88
N ALA A 283 -104.04 -28.16 -26.97
CA ALA A 283 -102.82 -27.29 -27.05
C ALA A 283 -102.14 -26.99 -25.67
N VAL A 284 -102.81 -27.26 -24.57
CA VAL A 284 -102.29 -27.01 -23.19
C VAL A 284 -101.76 -28.26 -22.49
N LYS A 285 -101.73 -29.41 -23.13
CA LYS A 285 -101.06 -30.59 -22.60
C LYS A 285 -99.71 -30.79 -23.27
#